data_075323bafa91cd228c352f28144c3e8f
#
_entry.id   075323bafa91cd228c352f28144c3e8f
#
_cell.length_a   1.000
_cell.length_b   1.000
_cell.length_c   1.000
_cell.angle_alpha   90.00
_cell.angle_beta   90.00
_cell.angle_gamma   90.00
#
_symmetry.space_group_name_H-M   'P 1'
#
loop_
_entity.id
_entity.type
_entity.pdbx_description
1 polymer ?
#
loop_
_entity_poly.entity_id
_entity_poly.type
_entity_poly.pdbx_seq_one_letter_code
_entity_poly.pdbx_strand_id
1 'polypeptide(L)'
;PSWPFSDIRDGQIEHMAAGARCGELAFFYVERRGATGRPRYIVPVDAQGRIAGVSHKRDLVGPLLRRDARESVRWEDLEQWRCQPGELWADAVARMRPMWPGIKEGA
;
A
#
# COMPACT_ATOMS: atom_id res chain seq x y z
N PRO A 1 -1.15 15.37 -7.25
CA PRO A 1 -1.33 14.00 -7.74
C PRO A 1 -0.49 12.99 -7.01
N SER A 2 -0.73 12.91 -5.72
CA SER A 2 -0.09 11.92 -4.87
C SER A 2 -1.01 11.58 -3.70
N TRP A 3 -0.75 10.41 -3.09
CA TRP A 3 -1.45 9.98 -1.90
C TRP A 3 -0.60 10.39 -0.69
N PRO A 4 -1.09 11.32 0.15
CA PRO A 4 -0.29 11.82 1.26
C PRO A 4 -0.24 10.85 2.43
N PHE A 5 0.92 10.73 3.05
CA PHE A 5 1.09 9.89 4.23
C PHE A 5 0.35 10.42 5.46
N SER A 6 -0.05 11.69 5.43
CA SER A 6 -0.88 12.27 6.50
C SER A 6 -2.23 11.57 6.65
N ASP A 7 -2.67 10.83 5.63
CA ASP A 7 -3.90 10.05 5.71
C ASP A 7 -3.72 8.76 6.50
N ILE A 8 -2.48 8.38 6.81
CA ILE A 8 -2.19 7.17 7.58
C ILE A 8 -2.22 7.50 9.06
N ARG A 9 -3.00 6.74 9.83
CA ARG A 9 -3.15 6.95 11.26
C ARG A 9 -1.97 6.38 12.05
N ASP A 10 -1.73 6.93 13.22
CA ASP A 10 -0.72 6.46 14.15
C ASP A 10 -0.95 4.99 14.50
N GLY A 11 0.12 4.22 14.48
CA GLY A 11 0.07 2.79 14.82
C GLY A 11 -0.47 1.89 13.70
N GLN A 12 -1.04 2.45 12.65
CA GLN A 12 -1.63 1.68 11.57
C GLN A 12 -0.59 0.85 10.83
N ILE A 13 0.56 1.43 10.52
CA ILE A 13 1.65 0.74 9.83
C ILE A 13 2.22 -0.38 10.69
N GLU A 14 2.44 -0.12 11.97
CA GLU A 14 2.96 -1.14 12.90
C GLU A 14 2.01 -2.33 13.02
N HIS A 15 0.71 -2.05 13.08
CA HIS A 15 -0.29 -3.10 13.14
C HIS A 15 -0.30 -3.93 11.87
N MET A 16 -0.23 -3.28 10.72
CA MET A 16 -0.22 -3.96 9.42
C MET A 16 1.05 -4.78 9.24
N ALA A 17 2.21 -4.25 9.64
CA ALA A 17 3.47 -4.97 9.58
C ALA A 17 3.43 -6.22 10.47
N ALA A 18 2.84 -6.11 11.65
CA ALA A 18 2.67 -7.26 12.55
C ALA A 18 1.82 -8.35 11.90
N GLY A 19 0.71 -7.98 11.26
CA GLY A 19 -0.12 -8.91 10.51
C GLY A 19 0.65 -9.58 9.37
N ALA A 20 1.42 -8.81 8.63
CA ALA A 20 2.24 -9.34 7.54
C ALA A 20 3.27 -10.35 8.04
N ARG A 21 3.87 -10.12 9.21
CA ARG A 21 4.80 -11.08 9.83
C ARG A 21 4.11 -12.39 10.21
N CYS A 22 2.82 -12.34 10.46
CA CYS A 22 2.01 -13.54 10.75
C CYS A 22 1.45 -14.20 9.48
N GLY A 23 1.84 -13.75 8.30
CA GLY A 23 1.38 -14.32 7.05
C GLY A 23 0.10 -13.72 6.50
N GLU A 24 -0.41 -12.67 7.13
CA GLU A 24 -1.60 -11.97 6.64
C GLU A 24 -1.23 -11.01 5.50
N LEU A 25 -2.16 -10.79 4.59
CA LEU A 25 -2.02 -9.76 3.58
C LEU A 25 -2.51 -8.44 4.16
N ALA A 26 -1.58 -7.50 4.32
CA ALA A 26 -1.90 -6.18 4.86
C ALA A 26 -1.82 -5.16 3.73
N PHE A 27 -2.82 -4.31 3.61
CA PHE A 27 -2.86 -3.31 2.53
C PHE A 27 -3.80 -2.17 2.89
N PHE A 28 -3.59 -1.03 2.21
CA PHE A 28 -4.54 0.07 2.18
C PHE A 28 -5.39 -0.05 0.92
N TYR A 29 -6.68 0.20 1.07
CA TYR A 29 -7.59 0.32 -0.06
C TYR A 29 -7.89 1.81 -0.25
N VAL A 30 -7.34 2.40 -1.30
CA VAL A 30 -7.32 3.85 -1.48
C VAL A 30 -8.08 4.23 -2.76
N GLU A 31 -8.96 5.23 -2.65
CA GLU A 31 -9.65 5.80 -3.79
C GLU A 31 -9.05 7.18 -4.11
N ARG A 32 -8.68 7.37 -5.37
CA ARG A 32 -8.22 8.68 -5.84
C ARG A 32 -9.43 9.49 -6.29
N ARG A 33 -9.91 10.39 -5.44
CA ARG A 33 -11.13 11.15 -5.68
C ARG A 33 -10.98 12.19 -6.75
N GLY A 34 -10.04 12.87 -6.97
CA GLY A 34 -9.90 13.96 -7.93
C GLY A 34 -9.74 13.53 -9.38
N ALA A 35 -9.68 12.24 -9.68
CA ALA A 35 -9.44 11.73 -11.01
C ALA A 35 -10.72 11.17 -11.64
N THR A 36 -10.79 11.23 -12.96
CA THR A 36 -11.90 10.66 -13.72
C THR A 36 -12.00 9.16 -13.44
N GLY A 37 -13.24 8.69 -13.17
CA GLY A 37 -13.49 7.28 -12.88
C GLY A 37 -13.16 6.86 -11.47
N ARG A 38 -12.65 7.75 -10.64
CA ARG A 38 -12.28 7.48 -9.24
C ARG A 38 -11.49 6.18 -9.10
N PRO A 39 -10.29 6.10 -9.68
CA PRO A 39 -9.51 4.87 -9.61
C PRO A 39 -9.20 4.47 -8.17
N ARG A 40 -9.17 3.17 -7.93
CA ARG A 40 -8.91 2.60 -6.61
C ARG A 40 -7.64 1.77 -6.68
N TYR A 41 -6.94 1.72 -5.56
CA TYR A 41 -5.64 1.06 -5.46
C TYR A 41 -5.61 0.17 -4.24
N ILE A 42 -4.95 -0.97 -4.38
CA ILE A 42 -4.56 -1.83 -3.27
C ILE A 42 -3.10 -1.54 -3.00
N VAL A 43 -2.76 -0.99 -1.85
CA VAL A 43 -1.39 -0.58 -1.53
C VAL A 43 -0.84 -1.50 -0.45
N PRO A 44 -0.04 -2.50 -0.82
CA PRO A 44 0.48 -3.47 0.16
C PRO A 44 1.45 -2.86 1.16
N VAL A 45 1.45 -3.43 2.36
CA VAL A 45 2.42 -3.12 3.41
C VAL A 45 3.12 -4.43 3.77
N ASP A 46 4.44 -4.44 3.76
CA ASP A 46 5.22 -5.64 4.05
C ASP A 46 5.51 -5.79 5.55
N ALA A 47 6.21 -6.87 5.90
CA ALA A 47 6.52 -7.21 7.29
C ALA A 47 7.43 -6.18 7.98
N GLN A 48 8.16 -5.37 7.22
CA GLN A 48 9.01 -4.31 7.73
C GLN A 48 8.29 -2.96 7.80
N GLY A 49 7.01 -2.91 7.45
CA GLY A 49 6.25 -1.67 7.44
C GLY A 49 6.52 -0.80 6.23
N ARG A 50 6.99 -1.38 5.15
CA ARG A 50 7.22 -0.65 3.90
C ARG A 50 5.98 -0.65 3.05
N ILE A 51 5.71 0.49 2.44
CA ILE A 51 4.58 0.67 1.55
C ILE A 51 5.04 0.46 0.11
N ALA A 52 4.28 -0.27 -0.67
CA ALA A 52 4.57 -0.48 -2.09
C ALA A 52 4.68 0.87 -2.82
N GLY A 53 5.62 0.96 -3.76
CA GLY A 53 5.86 2.20 -4.50
C GLY A 53 6.89 3.13 -3.87
N VAL A 54 7.23 2.95 -2.58
CA VAL A 54 8.25 3.78 -1.90
C VAL A 54 9.49 2.99 -1.50
N SER A 55 9.45 1.70 -1.67
CA SER A 55 10.34 0.76 -1.01
C SER A 55 11.82 0.87 -1.33
N HIS A 56 12.21 1.47 -2.43
CA HIS A 56 13.63 1.51 -2.80
C HIS A 56 14.32 2.83 -2.47
N LYS A 57 13.58 3.81 -2.00
CA LYS A 57 14.13 5.14 -1.70
C LYS A 57 14.26 5.41 -0.21
N ARG A 58 13.36 4.86 0.57
CA ARG A 58 13.35 5.03 2.02
C ARG A 58 12.64 3.86 2.68
N ASP A 59 13.17 3.45 3.81
CA ASP A 59 12.48 2.53 4.70
C ASP A 59 11.55 3.35 5.59
N LEU A 60 10.29 3.47 5.15
CA LEU A 60 9.30 4.20 5.91
C LEU A 60 8.61 3.25 6.87
N VAL A 61 8.93 3.38 8.13
CA VAL A 61 8.20 2.73 9.21
C VAL A 61 7.29 3.76 9.88
N GLY A 62 6.28 3.30 10.59
CA GLY A 62 5.25 4.16 11.16
C GLY A 62 5.73 5.45 11.84
N PRO A 63 6.76 5.39 12.72
CA PRO A 63 7.26 6.60 13.35
C PRO A 63 7.83 7.62 12.37
N LEU A 64 8.43 7.17 11.29
CA LEU A 64 8.97 8.06 10.26
C LEU A 64 7.85 8.72 9.47
N LEU A 65 6.78 8.00 9.20
CA LEU A 65 5.62 8.56 8.52
C LEU A 65 5.02 9.72 9.32
N ARG A 66 4.97 9.58 10.64
CA ARG A 66 4.46 10.66 11.50
C ARG A 66 5.36 11.87 11.52
N ARG A 67 6.67 11.66 11.41
CA ARG A 67 7.64 12.76 11.44
C ARG A 67 7.62 13.55 10.14
N ASP A 68 7.24 12.90 9.06
CA ASP A 68 7.28 13.52 7.75
C ASP A 68 5.92 13.43 7.06
N ALA A 69 4.96 14.14 7.64
CA ALA A 69 3.59 14.21 7.14
C ALA A 69 3.50 14.83 5.73
N ARG A 70 4.59 15.41 5.23
CA ARG A 70 4.63 15.98 3.88
C ARG A 70 4.92 14.93 2.82
N GLU A 71 5.42 13.78 3.21
CA GLU A 71 5.72 12.74 2.24
C GLU A 71 4.45 12.12 1.67
N SER A 72 4.58 11.63 0.46
CA SER A 72 3.47 11.04 -0.27
C SER A 72 4.00 10.07 -1.31
N VAL A 73 3.11 9.22 -1.78
CA VAL A 73 3.39 8.32 -2.91
C VAL A 73 2.66 8.88 -4.13
N ARG A 74 3.38 9.01 -5.23
CA ARG A 74 2.76 9.44 -6.48
C ARG A 74 1.81 8.35 -6.97
N TRP A 75 0.68 8.78 -7.49
CA TRP A 75 -0.30 7.82 -8.03
C TRP A 75 0.30 6.98 -9.16
N GLU A 76 1.19 7.54 -9.95
CA GLU A 76 1.87 6.81 -11.02
C GLU A 76 2.73 5.66 -10.51
N ASP A 77 3.29 5.81 -9.29
CA ASP A 77 4.10 4.75 -8.66
C ASP A 77 3.23 3.61 -8.12
N LEU A 78 1.93 3.82 -8.03
CA LEU A 78 0.96 2.83 -7.59
C LEU A 78 0.21 2.18 -8.74
N GLU A 79 0.54 2.49 -9.98
CA GLU A 79 -0.23 2.05 -11.15
C GLU A 79 -0.35 0.52 -11.23
N GLN A 80 0.69 -0.20 -10.88
CA GLN A 80 0.65 -1.67 -10.87
C GLN A 80 -0.32 -2.23 -9.82
N TRP A 81 -0.73 -1.41 -8.86
CA TRP A 81 -1.64 -1.79 -7.78
C TRP A 81 -3.05 -1.26 -8.01
N ARG A 82 -3.31 -0.75 -9.19
CA ARG A 82 -4.61 -0.20 -9.53
C ARG A 82 -5.62 -1.31 -9.77
N CYS A 83 -6.81 -1.16 -9.18
CA CYS A 83 -7.95 -2.04 -9.46
C CYS A 83 -8.48 -1.77 -10.86
N GLN A 84 -8.98 -2.80 -11.52
CA GLN A 84 -9.66 -2.65 -12.80
C GLN A 84 -11.05 -2.02 -12.58
N PRO A 85 -11.59 -1.32 -13.58
CA PRO A 85 -12.95 -0.75 -13.45
C PRO A 85 -13.96 -1.83 -13.05
N GLY A 86 -14.71 -1.58 -11.99
CA GLY A 86 -15.72 -2.52 -11.51
C GLY A 86 -15.17 -3.73 -10.74
N GLU A 87 -13.85 -3.84 -10.60
CA GLU A 87 -13.25 -4.97 -9.89
C GLU A 87 -13.48 -4.85 -8.38
N LEU A 88 -13.90 -5.94 -7.74
CA LEU A 88 -14.03 -5.98 -6.28
C LEU A 88 -12.64 -6.06 -5.66
N TRP A 89 -12.48 -5.47 -4.47
CA TRP A 89 -11.19 -5.44 -3.80
C TRP A 89 -10.61 -6.86 -3.57
N ALA A 90 -11.46 -7.82 -3.26
CA ALA A 90 -11.02 -9.19 -3.02
C ALA A 90 -10.44 -9.83 -4.31
N ASP A 91 -11.07 -9.55 -5.44
CA ASP A 91 -10.58 -10.04 -6.74
C ASP A 91 -9.28 -9.35 -7.13
N ALA A 92 -9.16 -8.05 -6.84
CA ALA A 92 -7.93 -7.31 -7.08
C ALA A 92 -6.77 -7.87 -6.26
N VAL A 93 -7.00 -8.14 -4.97
CA VAL A 93 -5.98 -8.74 -4.10
C VAL A 93 -5.55 -10.10 -4.63
N ALA A 94 -6.49 -10.94 -5.04
CA ALA A 94 -6.19 -12.26 -5.61
C ALA A 94 -5.32 -12.14 -6.87
N ARG A 95 -5.68 -11.21 -7.75
CA ARG A 95 -4.94 -10.96 -8.99
C ARG A 95 -3.53 -10.43 -8.73
N MET A 96 -3.36 -9.60 -7.70
CA MET A 96 -2.10 -8.95 -7.36
C MET A 96 -1.19 -9.82 -6.50
N ARG A 97 -1.71 -10.91 -5.96
CA ARG A 97 -0.96 -11.75 -5.02
C ARG A 97 0.42 -12.20 -5.53
N PRO A 98 0.61 -12.58 -6.79
CA PRO A 98 1.94 -12.95 -7.29
C PRO A 98 2.97 -11.83 -7.22
N MET A 99 2.53 -10.56 -7.21
CA MET A 99 3.40 -9.38 -7.11
C MET A 99 3.57 -8.90 -5.66
N TRP A 100 2.89 -9.55 -4.70
CA TRP A 100 2.82 -9.03 -3.33
C TRP A 100 4.20 -9.02 -2.67
N PRO A 101 4.62 -7.88 -2.09
CA PRO A 101 5.93 -7.82 -1.44
C PRO A 101 5.97 -8.75 -0.24
N GLY A 102 7.10 -9.43 -0.07
CA GLY A 102 7.30 -10.36 1.04
C GLY A 102 6.77 -11.77 0.80
N ILE A 103 5.99 -11.99 -0.27
CA ILE A 103 5.60 -13.34 -0.65
C ILE A 103 6.69 -13.90 -1.56
N LYS A 104 7.37 -14.92 -1.07
CA LYS A 104 8.40 -15.60 -1.86
C LYS A 104 7.78 -16.84 -2.49
N GLU A 105 7.87 -16.93 -3.80
CA GLU A 105 7.43 -18.10 -4.51
C GLU A 105 8.26 -19.31 -4.09
N GLY A 106 7.60 -20.44 -3.93
CA GLY A 106 8.26 -21.67 -3.54
C GLY A 106 8.66 -21.75 -2.07
N ALA A 107 8.28 -20.74 -1.29
CA ALA A 107 8.54 -20.79 0.14
C ALA A 107 7.43 -21.54 0.86
#